data_d4fa36c21bab36d3e1fa19f881398f04
#
_entry.id   d4fa36c21bab36d3e1fa19f881398f04
#
_cell.length_a   1.000
_cell.length_b   1.000
_cell.length_c   1.000
_cell.angle_alpha   90.00
_cell.angle_beta   90.00
_cell.angle_gamma   90.00
#
_symmetry.space_group_name_H-M   'P 1'
#
loop_
_entity.id
_entity.type
_entity.pdbx_description
1 polymer ?
#
loop_
_entity_poly.entity_id
_entity_poly.type
_entity_poly.pdbx_seq_one_letter_code
_entity_poly.pdbx_strand_id
1 'polypeptide(L)'
;MKEDHFPVTHTDAEWRKILTPEQYDIMRAHGTERPGSCALLYEKRPGTFVCAGCGQHLFESKTKFESGTGWPSFDTPVEGGVETSIDRSMGMTRTEVHCARCGSHLGHVFPDGPPPTGLRYCINGVATNFTPAAAN
;
A
#
# COMPACT_ATOMS: atom_id res chain seq x y z
N MET A 1 0.56 -8.41 21.16
CA MET A 1 -0.29 -8.01 20.04
C MET A 1 0.59 -7.53 18.92
N LYS A 2 0.26 -7.91 17.72
CA LYS A 2 1.10 -7.56 16.57
C LYS A 2 1.21 -6.07 16.35
N GLU A 3 0.12 -5.36 16.54
CA GLU A 3 0.12 -3.92 16.31
C GLU A 3 1.00 -3.19 17.30
N ASP A 4 1.43 -3.81 18.37
CA ASP A 4 2.26 -3.16 19.36
C ASP A 4 3.71 -3.00 18.93
N HIS A 5 4.14 -3.73 17.89
CA HIS A 5 5.53 -3.63 17.47
C HIS A 5 5.76 -2.52 16.44
N PHE A 6 4.72 -1.85 15.98
CA PHE A 6 4.89 -0.77 14.99
C PHE A 6 5.32 0.52 15.68
N PRO A 7 6.29 1.25 15.09
CA PRO A 7 6.76 2.50 15.69
C PRO A 7 5.70 3.59 15.82
N VAL A 8 4.70 3.59 14.92
CA VAL A 8 3.63 4.58 14.95
C VAL A 8 2.33 3.86 15.24
N THR A 9 1.65 4.27 16.32
CA THR A 9 0.35 3.71 16.69
C THR A 9 -0.59 4.84 17.03
N HIS A 10 -1.88 4.62 16.78
CA HIS A 10 -2.93 5.58 17.09
C HIS A 10 -4.15 4.83 17.60
N THR A 11 -4.98 5.52 18.39
CA THR A 11 -6.29 4.97 18.74
C THR A 11 -7.20 4.98 17.53
N ASP A 12 -8.29 4.21 17.61
CA ASP A 12 -9.29 4.21 16.53
C ASP A 12 -9.81 5.62 16.26
N ALA A 13 -10.09 6.39 17.30
CA ALA A 13 -10.58 7.75 17.14
C ALA A 13 -9.55 8.63 16.43
N GLU A 14 -8.27 8.45 16.75
CA GLU A 14 -7.22 9.22 16.10
C GLU A 14 -7.10 8.87 14.62
N TRP A 15 -7.19 7.57 14.29
CA TRP A 15 -7.16 7.14 12.89
C TRP A 15 -8.30 7.76 12.08
N ARG A 16 -9.50 7.84 12.69
CA ARG A 16 -10.65 8.43 12.00
C ARG A 16 -10.49 9.91 11.73
N LYS A 17 -9.63 10.59 12.51
CA LYS A 17 -9.32 12.00 12.26
C LYS A 17 -8.25 12.18 11.19
N ILE A 18 -7.28 11.28 11.14
CA ILE A 18 -6.16 11.35 10.20
C ILE A 18 -6.60 10.94 8.80
N LEU A 19 -7.44 9.92 8.70
CA LEU A 19 -7.82 9.32 7.42
C LEU A 19 -9.22 9.75 7.00
N THR A 20 -9.45 9.80 5.70
CA THR A 20 -10.82 9.92 5.19
C THR A 20 -11.58 8.63 5.53
N PRO A 21 -12.93 8.65 5.50
CA PRO A 21 -13.68 7.40 5.73
C PRO A 21 -13.28 6.27 4.81
N GLU A 22 -13.01 6.57 3.53
CA GLU A 22 -12.58 5.54 2.58
C GLU A 22 -11.22 4.99 2.95
N GLN A 23 -10.27 5.87 3.30
CA GLN A 23 -8.94 5.44 3.72
C GLN A 23 -9.01 4.59 4.99
N TYR A 24 -9.83 5.00 5.95
CA TYR A 24 -9.98 4.24 7.18
C TYR A 24 -10.49 2.84 6.89
N ASP A 25 -11.51 2.72 6.05
CA ASP A 25 -12.09 1.43 5.72
C ASP A 25 -11.04 0.48 5.14
N ILE A 26 -10.20 0.98 4.25
CA ILE A 26 -9.17 0.16 3.61
C ILE A 26 -8.00 -0.10 4.54
N MET A 27 -7.50 0.92 5.18
CA MET A 27 -6.22 0.83 5.89
C MET A 27 -6.34 0.25 7.29
N ARG A 28 -7.47 0.48 7.96
CA ARG A 28 -7.66 0.02 9.34
C ARG A 28 -8.75 -1.04 9.46
N ALA A 29 -9.61 -1.19 8.46
CA ALA A 29 -10.68 -2.19 8.48
C ALA A 29 -10.50 -3.23 7.36
N HIS A 30 -9.35 -3.27 6.72
CA HIS A 30 -8.98 -4.27 5.71
C HIS A 30 -9.90 -4.29 4.50
N GLY A 31 -10.41 -3.13 4.08
CA GLY A 31 -11.21 -3.03 2.88
C GLY A 31 -10.35 -3.05 1.63
N THR A 32 -10.98 -2.98 0.48
CA THR A 32 -10.33 -2.97 -0.83
C THR A 32 -11.02 -1.95 -1.70
N GLU A 33 -10.25 -1.10 -2.39
CA GLU A 33 -10.84 -0.17 -3.36
C GLU A 33 -11.31 -0.95 -4.59
N ARG A 34 -12.26 -0.35 -5.32
CA ARG A 34 -12.71 -0.96 -6.57
C ARG A 34 -11.63 -0.82 -7.64
N PRO A 35 -11.49 -1.83 -8.53
CA PRO A 35 -10.50 -1.73 -9.62
C PRO A 35 -10.77 -0.46 -10.45
N GLY A 36 -9.69 0.25 -10.77
CA GLY A 36 -9.77 1.44 -11.61
C GLY A 36 -10.34 2.66 -10.91
N SER A 37 -10.60 2.60 -9.59
CA SER A 37 -11.27 3.69 -8.90
C SER A 37 -10.34 4.79 -8.42
N CYS A 38 -9.04 4.54 -8.34
CA CYS A 38 -8.08 5.52 -7.82
C CYS A 38 -7.27 6.15 -8.94
N ALA A 39 -7.20 7.49 -8.95
CA ALA A 39 -6.44 8.22 -9.97
C ALA A 39 -4.96 7.85 -9.95
N LEU A 40 -4.42 7.44 -8.82
CA LEU A 40 -3.00 7.06 -8.72
C LEU A 40 -2.66 5.81 -9.53
N LEU A 41 -3.68 5.06 -9.96
CA LEU A 41 -3.45 3.96 -10.92
C LEU A 41 -2.72 4.47 -12.16
N TYR A 42 -3.03 5.68 -12.60
CA TYR A 42 -2.48 6.27 -13.83
C TYR A 42 -1.31 7.20 -13.57
N GLU A 43 -0.83 7.29 -12.34
CA GLU A 43 0.26 8.19 -11.99
C GLU A 43 1.57 7.69 -12.61
N LYS A 44 2.21 8.51 -13.44
CA LYS A 44 3.44 8.13 -14.14
C LYS A 44 4.60 9.09 -13.89
N ARG A 45 4.38 10.14 -13.12
CA ARG A 45 5.47 11.07 -12.82
C ARG A 45 6.49 10.38 -11.90
N PRO A 46 7.77 10.78 -11.98
CA PRO A 46 8.75 10.30 -10.99
C PRO A 46 8.38 10.79 -9.59
N GLY A 47 8.54 9.94 -8.63
CA GLY A 47 8.23 10.31 -7.26
C GLY A 47 8.08 9.11 -6.36
N THR A 48 7.50 9.34 -5.17
CA THR A 48 7.38 8.33 -4.14
C THR A 48 5.93 8.21 -3.67
N PHE A 49 5.47 6.98 -3.54
CA PHE A 49 4.16 6.68 -2.94
C PHE A 49 4.38 6.46 -1.45
N VAL A 50 3.73 7.27 -0.62
CA VAL A 50 3.92 7.24 0.82
C VAL A 50 2.63 6.80 1.50
N CYS A 51 2.74 6.25 2.71
CA CYS A 51 1.58 5.82 3.47
C CYS A 51 0.70 7.02 3.82
N ALA A 52 -0.59 6.93 3.49
CA ALA A 52 -1.52 8.01 3.79
C ALA A 52 -1.67 8.23 5.29
N GLY A 53 -1.39 7.22 6.11
CA GLY A 53 -1.57 7.32 7.55
C GLY A 53 -0.37 7.89 8.30
N CYS A 54 0.86 7.58 7.85
CA CYS A 54 2.03 7.96 8.63
C CYS A 54 3.16 8.59 7.80
N GLY A 55 3.02 8.64 6.47
CA GLY A 55 4.03 9.24 5.62
C GLY A 55 5.22 8.36 5.29
N GLN A 56 5.21 7.11 5.72
CA GLN A 56 6.30 6.18 5.41
C GLN A 56 6.47 6.02 3.90
N HIS A 57 7.71 6.06 3.41
CA HIS A 57 7.99 5.79 2.00
C HIS A 57 7.73 4.31 1.72
N LEU A 58 6.88 4.02 0.74
CA LEU A 58 6.44 2.65 0.47
C LEU A 58 6.95 2.12 -0.87
N PHE A 59 6.74 2.89 -1.94
CA PHE A 59 7.11 2.47 -3.29
C PHE A 59 7.57 3.67 -4.09
N GLU A 60 8.50 3.44 -5.01
CA GLU A 60 8.93 4.48 -5.93
C GLU A 60 8.35 4.25 -7.31
N SER A 61 8.15 5.34 -8.06
CA SER A 61 7.56 5.28 -9.39
C SER A 61 8.31 4.34 -10.33
N LYS A 62 9.63 4.24 -10.16
CA LYS A 62 10.46 3.42 -11.06
C LYS A 62 10.13 1.94 -10.96
N THR A 63 9.47 1.49 -9.88
CA THR A 63 9.08 0.09 -9.74
C THR A 63 7.62 -0.15 -10.09
N LYS A 64 6.87 0.90 -10.43
CA LYS A 64 5.48 0.77 -10.82
C LYS A 64 5.37 0.26 -12.25
N PHE A 65 4.41 -0.63 -12.50
CA PHE A 65 4.22 -1.16 -13.84
C PHE A 65 2.74 -1.37 -14.13
N GLU A 66 2.40 -1.53 -15.41
CA GLU A 66 1.03 -1.74 -15.85
C GLU A 66 0.70 -3.22 -15.73
N SER A 67 -0.14 -3.57 -14.78
CA SER A 67 -0.51 -4.96 -14.56
C SER A 67 -1.85 -5.34 -15.20
N GLY A 68 -2.65 -4.34 -15.56
CA GLY A 68 -3.98 -4.59 -16.11
C GLY A 68 -5.02 -5.00 -15.08
N THR A 69 -4.68 -4.94 -13.78
CA THR A 69 -5.60 -5.40 -12.74
C THR A 69 -6.58 -4.35 -12.27
N GLY A 70 -6.29 -3.07 -12.50
CA GLY A 70 -7.12 -1.98 -11.99
C GLY A 70 -6.65 -1.43 -10.65
N TRP A 71 -5.55 -1.93 -10.12
CA TRP A 71 -4.91 -1.42 -8.90
C TRP A 71 -3.47 -1.04 -9.22
N PRO A 72 -2.93 0.01 -8.55
CA PRO A 72 -1.50 0.31 -8.68
C PRO A 72 -0.64 -0.92 -8.36
N SER A 73 0.32 -1.21 -9.22
CA SER A 73 1.16 -2.41 -9.08
C SER A 73 2.62 -2.03 -9.12
N PHE A 74 3.41 -2.66 -8.26
CA PHE A 74 4.84 -2.40 -8.11
C PHE A 74 5.57 -3.73 -8.01
N ASP A 75 6.81 -3.79 -8.49
CA ASP A 75 7.57 -5.04 -8.39
C ASP A 75 8.50 -5.07 -7.17
N THR A 76 8.76 -3.93 -6.54
CA THR A 76 9.68 -3.85 -5.41
C THR A 76 9.29 -2.68 -4.51
N PRO A 77 9.20 -2.89 -3.18
CA PRO A 77 8.97 -1.77 -2.26
C PRO A 77 10.26 -1.04 -1.93
N VAL A 78 10.13 0.15 -1.32
CA VAL A 78 11.25 0.81 -0.69
C VAL A 78 11.75 -0.09 0.44
N GLU A 79 13.07 -0.21 0.57
CA GLU A 79 13.64 -1.07 1.59
C GLU A 79 13.15 -0.64 2.97
N GLY A 80 12.61 -1.60 3.73
CA GLY A 80 12.06 -1.31 5.05
C GLY A 80 10.71 -0.61 5.05
N GLY A 81 10.12 -0.38 3.88
CA GLY A 81 8.86 0.37 3.82
C GLY A 81 7.63 -0.44 4.16
N VAL A 82 7.62 -1.72 3.85
CA VAL A 82 6.46 -2.57 4.07
C VAL A 82 6.87 -3.86 4.78
N GLU A 83 5.87 -4.51 5.39
CA GLU A 83 5.99 -5.85 5.93
C GLU A 83 4.86 -6.70 5.37
N THR A 84 5.00 -8.01 5.45
CA THR A 84 3.99 -8.93 4.93
C THR A 84 3.57 -9.90 6.01
N SER A 85 2.34 -10.43 5.86
CA SER A 85 1.82 -11.46 6.74
C SER A 85 0.84 -12.32 5.94
N ILE A 86 0.52 -13.49 6.48
CA ILE A 86 -0.42 -14.40 5.82
C ILE A 86 -1.84 -13.96 6.09
N ASP A 87 -2.63 -13.85 5.03
CA ASP A 87 -4.04 -13.50 5.09
C ASP A 87 -4.85 -14.70 4.62
N ARG A 88 -5.65 -15.27 5.52
CA ARG A 88 -6.48 -16.44 5.21
C ARG A 88 -7.96 -16.12 5.10
N SER A 89 -8.28 -14.84 4.95
CA SER A 89 -9.67 -14.43 4.83
C SER A 89 -10.29 -14.91 3.52
N MET A 90 -11.61 -14.96 3.49
CA MET A 90 -12.39 -15.29 2.30
C MET A 90 -12.06 -16.65 1.69
N GLY A 91 -11.63 -17.60 2.53
CA GLY A 91 -11.33 -18.95 2.07
C GLY A 91 -10.09 -19.07 1.22
N MET A 92 -9.27 -18.01 1.16
CA MET A 92 -8.04 -18.00 0.36
C MET A 92 -6.84 -17.78 1.26
N THR A 93 -5.67 -18.21 0.78
CA THR A 93 -4.41 -17.91 1.44
C THR A 93 -3.65 -16.93 0.55
N ARG A 94 -3.45 -15.72 1.06
CA ARG A 94 -2.74 -14.68 0.32
C ARG A 94 -1.70 -14.05 1.23
N THR A 95 -0.77 -13.30 0.65
CA THR A 95 0.23 -12.57 1.42
C THR A 95 -0.19 -11.10 1.47
N GLU A 96 -0.53 -10.65 2.66
CA GLU A 96 -0.93 -9.25 2.86
C GLU A 96 0.30 -8.36 2.96
N VAL A 97 0.19 -7.14 2.43
CA VAL A 97 1.22 -6.11 2.53
C VAL A 97 0.69 -4.99 3.41
N HIS A 98 1.46 -4.59 4.40
CA HIS A 98 1.08 -3.48 5.27
C HIS A 98 2.28 -2.59 5.53
N CYS A 99 1.98 -1.35 5.96
CA CYS A 99 3.02 -0.37 6.24
C CYS A 99 3.88 -0.85 7.42
N ALA A 100 5.20 -0.85 7.24
CA ALA A 100 6.10 -1.30 8.29
C ALA A 100 6.11 -0.36 9.49
N ARG A 101 5.69 0.89 9.31
CA ARG A 101 5.77 1.90 10.36
C ARG A 101 4.50 1.99 11.20
N CYS A 102 3.32 1.91 10.60
CA CYS A 102 2.07 2.05 11.34
C CYS A 102 1.14 0.84 11.24
N GLY A 103 1.51 -0.16 10.42
CA GLY A 103 0.73 -1.38 10.30
C GLY A 103 -0.53 -1.29 9.46
N SER A 104 -0.77 -0.16 8.80
CA SER A 104 -1.97 -0.01 7.98
C SER A 104 -1.95 -0.97 6.80
N HIS A 105 -3.11 -1.56 6.52
CA HIS A 105 -3.27 -2.46 5.37
C HIS A 105 -3.08 -1.69 4.06
N LEU A 106 -2.28 -2.23 3.16
CA LEU A 106 -2.02 -1.61 1.87
C LEU A 106 -2.55 -2.44 0.71
N GLY A 107 -2.42 -3.73 0.78
CA GLY A 107 -2.82 -4.62 -0.30
C GLY A 107 -2.26 -6.02 -0.12
N HIS A 108 -1.91 -6.64 -1.23
CA HIS A 108 -1.38 -8.02 -1.24
C HIS A 108 -0.26 -8.12 -2.25
N VAL A 109 0.61 -9.13 -2.08
CA VAL A 109 1.68 -9.41 -3.03
C VAL A 109 1.49 -10.80 -3.60
N PHE A 110 1.75 -10.93 -4.91
CA PHE A 110 1.56 -12.17 -5.67
C PHE A 110 2.84 -12.51 -6.42
N PRO A 111 3.07 -13.81 -6.74
CA PRO A 111 4.30 -14.23 -7.42
C PRO A 111 4.21 -14.14 -8.94
N ASP A 112 3.30 -13.38 -9.49
CA ASP A 112 3.07 -13.27 -10.93
C ASP A 112 3.49 -11.91 -11.48
N GLY A 113 4.57 -11.37 -10.97
CA GLY A 113 5.09 -10.08 -11.41
C GLY A 113 6.24 -10.21 -12.40
N PRO A 114 6.76 -9.05 -12.86
CA PRO A 114 7.85 -9.04 -13.84
C PRO A 114 9.20 -9.33 -13.20
N PRO A 115 10.19 -9.75 -14.02
CA PRO A 115 11.54 -9.83 -13.51
C PRO A 115 12.05 -8.41 -13.14
N PRO A 116 13.06 -8.29 -12.27
CA PRO A 116 13.84 -9.36 -11.68
C PRO A 116 13.21 -10.03 -10.47
N THR A 117 12.25 -9.38 -9.79
CA THR A 117 11.73 -9.95 -8.55
C THR A 117 10.69 -11.03 -8.77
N GLY A 118 9.95 -10.97 -9.88
CA GLY A 118 8.84 -11.88 -10.09
C GLY A 118 7.64 -11.61 -9.22
N LEU A 119 7.62 -10.47 -8.51
CA LEU A 119 6.55 -10.16 -7.55
C LEU A 119 5.68 -9.02 -8.08
N ARG A 120 4.40 -9.09 -7.74
CA ARG A 120 3.45 -8.03 -8.03
C ARG A 120 2.82 -7.58 -6.71
N TYR A 121 3.22 -6.39 -6.26
CA TYR A 121 2.61 -5.75 -5.10
C TYR A 121 1.39 -4.99 -5.60
N CYS A 122 0.22 -5.52 -5.29
CA CYS A 122 -1.07 -4.96 -5.72
C CYS A 122 -1.59 -4.09 -4.59
N ILE A 123 -1.58 -2.77 -4.77
CA ILE A 123 -1.74 -1.82 -3.67
C ILE A 123 -2.99 -1.00 -3.88
N ASN A 124 -3.75 -0.75 -2.81
CA ASN A 124 -4.87 0.17 -2.83
C ASN A 124 -4.34 1.59 -2.91
N GLY A 125 -4.60 2.27 -4.03
CA GLY A 125 -4.06 3.61 -4.24
C GLY A 125 -4.50 4.61 -3.19
N VAL A 126 -5.74 4.48 -2.68
CA VAL A 126 -6.23 5.40 -1.65
C VAL A 126 -5.47 5.27 -0.33
N ALA A 127 -4.75 4.17 -0.12
CA ALA A 127 -3.91 4.00 1.07
C ALA A 127 -2.60 4.76 0.97
N THR A 128 -2.35 5.41 -0.15
CA THR A 128 -1.09 6.14 -0.38
C THR A 128 -1.37 7.57 -0.79
N ASN A 129 -0.36 8.41 -0.59
CA ASN A 129 -0.29 9.72 -1.19
C ASN A 129 0.93 9.74 -2.10
N PHE A 130 0.85 10.49 -3.20
CA PHE A 130 1.97 10.57 -4.13
C PHE A 130 2.71 11.88 -3.93
N THR A 131 4.04 11.77 -3.75
CA THR A 131 4.91 12.93 -3.63
C THR A 131 5.80 12.97 -4.87
N PRO A 132 5.60 13.94 -5.78
CA PRO A 132 6.44 14.03 -6.96
C PRO A 132 7.89 14.30 -6.59
N ALA A 133 8.83 13.75 -7.38
CA ALA A 133 10.24 14.03 -7.20
C ALA A 133 10.48 15.52 -7.42
N ALA A 134 11.44 16.09 -6.66
CA ALA A 134 11.74 17.49 -6.80
C ALA A 134 12.23 17.80 -8.22
N ALA A 135 11.72 18.88 -8.79
CA ALA A 135 12.22 19.35 -10.08
C ALA A 135 13.52 20.09 -9.85
N ASN A 136 14.52 19.84 -10.70
CA ASN A 136 15.81 20.51 -10.59
C ASN A 136 16.23 21.04 -11.93
#